data_d885557a271db4d803478d1983b1e5e3
#
_entry.id   d885557a271db4d803478d1983b1e5e3
#
_cell.length_a   1.000
_cell.length_b   1.000
_cell.length_c   1.000
_cell.angle_alpha   90.00
_cell.angle_beta   90.00
_cell.angle_gamma   90.00
#
_symmetry.space_group_name_H-M   'P 1'
#
loop_
_entity.id
_entity.type
_entity.pdbx_description
1 polymer ?
#
loop_
_entity_poly.entity_id
_entity_poly.type
_entity_poly.pdbx_seq_one_letter_code
_entity_poly.pdbx_strand_id
1 'polypeptide(L)'
;MSITIEKETAGKYEEKKSIFLAYILKVNNVEEFNKRLEELKIQHSKARHILTTYRIDSAKEAASEDKEPIKSSHIILEILKKNNLTKIGVVLVRYYGGILLGASNLEKAYIKVFTEAMNQAKKIDEKELPIYKLEISNKDYSRLLKALSSDDIVVS
;
A
#
# COMPACT_ATOMS: atom_id res chain seq x y z
N MET A 1 -15.02 -10.34 2.32
CA MET A 1 -14.05 -10.78 1.33
C MET A 1 -12.89 -9.80 1.28
N SER A 2 -11.69 -10.29 1.36
CA SER A 2 -10.52 -9.43 1.36
C SER A 2 -10.10 -9.04 -0.04
N ILE A 3 -9.68 -7.80 -0.19
CA ILE A 3 -9.24 -7.24 -1.45
C ILE A 3 -7.80 -6.79 -1.29
N THR A 4 -7.01 -6.98 -2.33
CA THR A 4 -5.66 -6.46 -2.35
C THR A 4 -5.40 -5.81 -3.70
N ILE A 5 -4.15 -5.48 -4.00
CA ILE A 5 -3.80 -4.89 -5.28
C ILE A 5 -3.01 -5.89 -6.11
N GLU A 6 -3.09 -5.74 -7.41
CA GLU A 6 -2.40 -6.64 -8.32
C GLU A 6 -0.89 -6.44 -8.24
N LYS A 7 -0.46 -5.21 -8.24
CA LYS A 7 0.97 -4.89 -8.18
C LYS A 7 1.18 -3.51 -7.57
N GLU A 8 2.41 -3.21 -7.24
CA GLU A 8 2.82 -1.95 -6.65
C GLU A 8 2.53 -0.77 -7.59
N THR A 9 2.10 0.35 -7.00
CA THR A 9 1.91 1.59 -7.75
C THR A 9 2.55 2.74 -6.99
N ALA A 10 2.67 3.88 -7.65
CA ALA A 10 3.25 5.06 -7.04
C ALA A 10 2.54 6.31 -7.53
N GLY A 11 2.61 7.36 -6.72
CA GLY A 11 2.03 8.64 -7.07
C GLY A 11 2.95 9.77 -6.63
N LYS A 12 2.73 10.95 -7.19
CA LYS A 12 3.50 12.14 -6.88
C LYS A 12 2.58 13.35 -6.87
N TYR A 13 2.84 14.24 -5.92
CA TYR A 13 2.07 15.47 -5.79
C TYR A 13 2.98 16.57 -5.28
N GLU A 14 2.84 17.75 -5.81
CA GLU A 14 3.64 18.90 -5.40
C GLU A 14 2.75 20.02 -4.92
N GLU A 15 3.10 20.62 -3.79
CA GLU A 15 2.40 21.80 -3.28
C GLU A 15 3.40 22.70 -2.58
N LYS A 16 3.39 23.99 -2.93
CA LYS A 16 4.30 25.00 -2.34
C LYS A 16 5.73 24.49 -2.33
N LYS A 17 6.15 23.91 -3.43
CA LYS A 17 7.49 23.35 -3.66
C LYS A 17 7.84 22.15 -2.83
N SER A 18 6.96 21.70 -1.94
CA SER A 18 7.16 20.41 -1.27
C SER A 18 6.72 19.30 -2.21
N ILE A 19 7.46 18.21 -2.22
CA ILE A 19 7.17 17.08 -3.09
C ILE A 19 6.74 15.92 -2.21
N PHE A 20 5.61 15.33 -2.57
CA PHE A 20 5.05 14.19 -1.87
C PHE A 20 5.02 12.99 -2.79
N LEU A 21 5.51 11.87 -2.32
CA LEU A 21 5.49 10.62 -3.08
C LEU A 21 4.72 9.58 -2.27
N ALA A 22 4.00 8.71 -2.96
CA ALA A 22 3.32 7.61 -2.32
C ALA A 22 3.67 6.33 -3.04
N TYR A 23 3.94 5.30 -2.27
CA TYR A 23 4.18 3.95 -2.79
C TYR A 23 3.13 3.04 -2.18
N ILE A 24 2.35 2.39 -3.03
CA ILE A 24 1.38 1.40 -2.59
C ILE A 24 2.01 0.05 -2.89
N LEU A 25 2.35 -0.66 -1.83
CA LEU A 25 3.13 -1.89 -1.93
C LEU A 25 2.23 -3.10 -1.75
N LYS A 26 2.54 -4.14 -2.49
CA LYS A 26 1.89 -5.41 -2.28
C LYS A 26 2.84 -6.26 -1.44
N VAL A 27 2.40 -6.61 -0.23
CA VAL A 27 3.25 -7.32 0.71
C VAL A 27 2.46 -8.45 1.37
N ASN A 28 3.11 -9.57 1.60
CA ASN A 28 2.45 -10.73 2.19
C ASN A 28 2.54 -10.76 3.70
N ASN A 29 3.51 -10.08 4.26
CA ASN A 29 3.73 -10.08 5.70
C ASN A 29 4.50 -8.83 6.11
N VAL A 30 4.65 -8.65 7.41
CA VAL A 30 5.32 -7.46 7.95
C VAL A 30 6.78 -7.41 7.54
N GLU A 31 7.42 -8.56 7.46
CA GLU A 31 8.85 -8.62 7.09
C GLU A 31 9.07 -8.10 5.67
N GLU A 32 8.18 -8.46 4.74
CA GLU A 32 8.27 -7.94 3.38
C GLU A 32 8.07 -6.43 3.36
N PHE A 33 7.12 -5.94 4.15
CA PHE A 33 6.92 -4.51 4.25
C PHE A 33 8.16 -3.81 4.77
N ASN A 34 8.75 -4.33 5.83
CA ASN A 34 9.94 -3.73 6.42
C ASN A 34 11.12 -3.73 5.46
N LYS A 35 11.25 -4.78 4.69
CA LYS A 35 12.33 -4.85 3.69
C LYS A 35 12.17 -3.78 2.62
N ARG A 36 10.96 -3.63 2.10
CA ARG A 36 10.70 -2.59 1.10
C ARG A 36 10.86 -1.20 1.71
N LEU A 37 10.44 -1.02 2.95
CA LEU A 37 10.60 0.24 3.63
C LEU A 37 12.07 0.63 3.75
N GLU A 38 12.94 -0.32 4.11
CA GLU A 38 14.36 -0.04 4.20
C GLU A 38 14.93 0.39 2.86
N GLU A 39 14.51 -0.28 1.78
CA GLU A 39 14.95 0.10 0.44
C GLU A 39 14.53 1.53 0.11
N LEU A 40 13.30 1.87 0.45
CA LEU A 40 12.78 3.21 0.19
C LEU A 40 13.46 4.27 1.06
N LYS A 41 13.79 3.92 2.29
CA LYS A 41 14.52 4.84 3.16
C LYS A 41 15.92 5.14 2.61
N ILE A 42 16.56 4.15 2.04
CA ILE A 42 17.87 4.35 1.42
C ILE A 42 17.71 5.21 0.17
N GLN A 43 16.74 4.90 -0.66
CA GLN A 43 16.46 5.65 -1.88
C GLN A 43 16.14 7.11 -1.58
N HIS A 44 15.41 7.34 -0.50
CA HIS A 44 14.94 8.68 -0.10
C HIS A 44 15.62 9.16 1.17
N SER A 45 16.93 8.94 1.28
CA SER A 45 17.67 9.28 2.50
C SER A 45 17.62 10.76 2.86
N LYS A 46 17.31 11.62 1.89
CA LYS A 46 17.24 13.07 2.13
C LYS A 46 15.81 13.56 2.33
N ALA A 47 14.87 12.68 2.42
CA ALA A 47 13.48 13.07 2.65
C ALA A 47 13.32 13.65 4.05
N ARG A 48 12.38 14.58 4.19
CA ARG A 48 12.09 15.20 5.48
C ARG A 48 11.42 14.21 6.40
N HIS A 49 10.43 13.51 5.88
CA HIS A 49 9.66 12.51 6.64
C HIS A 49 9.27 11.35 5.74
N ILE A 50 9.17 10.18 6.34
CA ILE A 50 8.67 8.99 5.66
C ILE A 50 7.62 8.38 6.57
N LEU A 51 6.36 8.45 6.14
CA LEU A 51 5.23 7.93 6.90
C LEU A 51 4.89 6.54 6.40
N THR A 52 4.38 5.70 7.28
CA THR A 52 4.09 4.31 6.92
C THR A 52 2.74 3.86 7.41
N THR A 53 2.12 3.00 6.63
CA THR A 53 0.90 2.30 7.02
C THR A 53 0.97 0.92 6.41
N TYR A 54 0.60 -0.11 7.15
CA TYR A 54 0.43 -1.41 6.54
C TYR A 54 -0.77 -2.11 7.13
N ARG A 55 -1.36 -2.95 6.33
CA ARG A 55 -2.44 -3.82 6.77
C ARG A 55 -2.28 -5.16 6.07
N ILE A 56 -1.77 -6.13 6.80
CA ILE A 56 -1.64 -7.48 6.28
C ILE A 56 -2.98 -8.19 6.42
N ASP A 57 -3.54 -8.10 7.62
CA ASP A 57 -4.88 -8.59 7.92
C ASP A 57 -5.38 -7.82 9.14
N SER A 58 -6.54 -8.17 9.64
CA SER A 58 -7.15 -7.40 10.74
C SER A 58 -6.35 -7.48 12.04
N ALA A 59 -5.46 -8.44 12.16
CA ALA A 59 -4.65 -8.60 13.36
C ALA A 59 -3.24 -8.01 13.21
N LYS A 60 -2.83 -7.70 11.99
CA LYS A 60 -1.48 -7.19 11.71
C LYS A 60 -1.58 -5.93 10.88
N GLU A 61 -1.67 -4.82 11.56
CA GLU A 61 -1.78 -3.51 10.92
C GLU A 61 -1.12 -2.47 11.80
N ALA A 62 -0.60 -1.41 11.21
CA ALA A 62 0.03 -0.33 11.95
C ALA A 62 0.16 0.91 11.08
N ALA A 63 0.26 2.06 11.74
CA ALA A 63 0.46 3.33 11.07
C ALA A 63 1.44 4.16 11.88
N SER A 64 2.29 4.92 11.20
CA SER A 64 3.26 5.80 11.83
C SER A 64 3.35 7.10 11.06
N GLU A 65 3.27 8.21 11.78
CA GLU A 65 3.31 9.56 11.18
C GLU A 65 4.73 10.13 11.10
N ASP A 66 5.73 9.38 11.53
CA ASP A 66 7.13 9.82 11.49
C ASP A 66 7.30 11.16 12.19
N LYS A 67 6.59 11.37 13.29
CA LYS A 67 6.62 12.58 14.10
C LYS A 67 6.08 13.83 13.39
N GLU A 68 5.45 13.69 12.24
CA GLU A 68 4.70 14.79 11.66
C GLU A 68 3.48 15.06 12.54
N PRO A 69 3.12 16.32 12.78
CA PRO A 69 1.98 16.62 13.65
C PRO A 69 0.64 16.52 12.90
N ILE A 70 0.40 15.38 12.33
CA ILE A 70 -0.79 15.12 11.51
C ILE A 70 -1.22 13.68 11.74
N LYS A 71 -2.30 13.26 11.08
CA LYS A 71 -2.85 11.91 11.25
C LYS A 71 -3.06 11.18 9.93
N SER A 72 -2.34 11.57 8.89
CA SER A 72 -2.57 11.02 7.56
C SER A 72 -2.41 9.51 7.48
N SER A 73 -1.36 8.95 8.11
CA SER A 73 -1.16 7.51 8.08
C SER A 73 -2.27 6.77 8.80
N HIS A 74 -2.75 7.32 9.91
CA HIS A 74 -3.85 6.70 10.64
C HIS A 74 -5.16 6.80 9.85
N ILE A 75 -5.37 7.91 9.15
CA ILE A 75 -6.53 8.05 8.27
C ILE A 75 -6.47 7.03 7.13
N ILE A 76 -5.29 6.86 6.55
CA ILE A 76 -5.10 5.88 5.49
C ILE A 76 -5.40 4.48 6.00
N LEU A 77 -4.96 4.15 7.22
CA LEU A 77 -5.27 2.85 7.79
C LEU A 77 -6.79 2.63 7.88
N GLU A 78 -7.54 3.66 8.30
CA GLU A 78 -8.98 3.55 8.36
C GLU A 78 -9.59 3.35 6.97
N ILE A 79 -9.03 4.00 5.96
CA ILE A 79 -9.48 3.81 4.59
C ILE A 79 -9.24 2.36 4.14
N LEU A 80 -8.08 1.81 4.46
CA LEU A 80 -7.79 0.41 4.11
C LEU A 80 -8.77 -0.53 4.80
N LYS A 81 -9.06 -0.27 6.08
CA LYS A 81 -9.99 -1.11 6.84
C LYS A 81 -11.40 -1.05 6.25
N LYS A 82 -11.88 0.15 5.96
CA LYS A 82 -13.22 0.34 5.42
C LYS A 82 -13.42 -0.36 4.09
N ASN A 83 -12.38 -0.44 3.31
CA ASN A 83 -12.45 -1.05 1.99
C ASN A 83 -11.98 -2.50 2.00
N ASN A 84 -11.76 -3.05 3.18
CA ASN A 84 -11.34 -4.43 3.37
C ASN A 84 -10.08 -4.79 2.57
N LEU A 85 -9.15 -3.83 2.52
CA LEU A 85 -7.88 -4.00 1.80
C LEU A 85 -6.87 -4.66 2.72
N THR A 86 -6.23 -5.69 2.22
CA THR A 86 -5.25 -6.47 2.97
C THR A 86 -4.00 -6.70 2.14
N LYS A 87 -2.93 -7.10 2.80
CA LYS A 87 -1.63 -7.36 2.17
C LYS A 87 -1.13 -6.15 1.41
N ILE A 88 -1.33 -4.99 1.99
CA ILE A 88 -0.94 -3.71 1.43
C ILE A 88 -0.06 -2.95 2.41
N GLY A 89 0.98 -2.33 1.86
CA GLY A 89 1.76 -1.35 2.59
C GLY A 89 1.71 -0.02 1.88
N VAL A 90 1.77 1.06 2.62
CA VAL A 90 1.79 2.42 2.08
C VAL A 90 2.97 3.14 2.67
N VAL A 91 3.81 3.70 1.81
CA VAL A 91 4.93 4.52 2.24
C VAL A 91 4.77 5.89 1.62
N LEU A 92 4.75 6.92 2.46
CA LEU A 92 4.61 8.30 2.00
C LEU A 92 5.91 9.02 2.29
N VAL A 93 6.43 9.70 1.28
CA VAL A 93 7.72 10.38 1.37
C VAL A 93 7.50 11.87 1.10
N ARG A 94 8.12 12.71 1.92
CA ARG A 94 8.00 14.16 1.74
C ARG A 94 9.38 14.80 1.66
N TYR A 95 9.54 15.64 0.65
CA TYR A 95 10.68 16.54 0.53
C TYR A 95 10.20 17.95 0.77
N TYR A 96 10.76 18.61 1.78
CA TYR A 96 10.34 19.96 2.14
C TYR A 96 10.85 20.95 1.10
N GLY A 97 9.97 21.86 0.66
CA GLY A 97 10.30 22.83 -0.39
C GLY A 97 10.64 24.23 0.11
N GLY A 98 10.76 24.41 1.41
CA GLY A 98 11.11 25.72 1.96
C GLY A 98 9.92 26.60 2.33
N ILE A 99 8.70 26.15 2.02
CA ILE A 99 7.49 26.91 2.33
C ILE A 99 6.61 26.05 3.22
N LEU A 100 6.19 26.60 4.35
CA LEU A 100 5.32 25.86 5.27
C LEU A 100 3.92 25.71 4.70
N LEU A 101 3.36 24.53 4.80
CA LEU A 101 2.01 24.27 4.35
C LEU A 101 0.97 24.50 5.44
N GLY A 102 1.36 24.29 6.68
CA GLY A 102 0.43 24.20 7.80
C GLY A 102 -0.13 22.80 7.91
N ALA A 103 -0.52 22.42 9.13
CA ALA A 103 -0.90 21.04 9.42
C ALA A 103 -2.06 20.53 8.57
N SER A 104 -3.08 21.37 8.38
CA SER A 104 -4.26 20.95 7.61
C SER A 104 -3.92 20.66 6.15
N ASN A 105 -3.16 21.56 5.53
CA ASN A 105 -2.77 21.38 4.13
C ASN A 105 -1.79 20.23 3.96
N LEU A 106 -0.92 20.05 4.95
CA LEU A 106 0.04 18.96 4.95
C LEU A 106 -0.69 17.62 4.97
N GLU A 107 -1.67 17.49 5.86
CA GLU A 107 -2.47 16.28 5.96
C GLU A 107 -3.19 16.00 4.64
N LYS A 108 -3.78 17.03 4.05
CA LYS A 108 -4.48 16.89 2.78
C LYS A 108 -3.54 16.47 1.65
N ALA A 109 -2.33 16.98 1.65
CA ALA A 109 -1.36 16.67 0.61
C ALA A 109 -0.98 15.18 0.65
N TYR A 110 -0.74 14.67 1.86
CA TYR A 110 -0.44 13.24 2.00
C TYR A 110 -1.60 12.36 1.55
N ILE A 111 -2.83 12.74 1.93
CA ILE A 111 -4.00 11.97 1.51
C ILE A 111 -4.17 12.04 0.00
N LYS A 112 -3.91 13.18 -0.58
CA LYS A 112 -4.04 13.36 -2.03
C LYS A 112 -3.05 12.48 -2.79
N VAL A 113 -1.78 12.45 -2.37
CA VAL A 113 -0.80 11.63 -3.09
C VAL A 113 -1.08 10.15 -2.89
N PHE A 114 -1.56 9.78 -1.71
CA PHE A 114 -2.00 8.40 -1.48
C PHE A 114 -3.13 8.04 -2.44
N THR A 115 -4.11 8.92 -2.57
CA THR A 115 -5.27 8.66 -3.43
C THR A 115 -4.84 8.51 -4.89
N GLU A 116 -3.91 9.35 -5.33
CA GLU A 116 -3.41 9.24 -6.70
C GLU A 116 -2.74 7.89 -6.96
N ALA A 117 -1.94 7.44 -6.02
CA ALA A 117 -1.28 6.14 -6.15
C ALA A 117 -2.29 4.99 -6.10
N MET A 118 -3.25 5.07 -5.18
CA MET A 118 -4.27 4.03 -5.06
C MET A 118 -5.16 3.94 -6.30
N ASN A 119 -5.45 5.07 -6.92
CA ASN A 119 -6.29 5.07 -8.12
C ASN A 119 -5.62 4.37 -9.30
N GLN A 120 -4.31 4.24 -9.27
CA GLN A 120 -3.58 3.50 -10.31
C GLN A 120 -3.54 2.01 -10.02
N ALA A 121 -3.86 1.61 -8.80
CA ALA A 121 -3.77 0.21 -8.41
C ALA A 121 -5.01 -0.55 -8.87
N LYS A 122 -4.79 -1.71 -9.45
CA LYS A 122 -5.89 -2.59 -9.79
C LYS A 122 -6.21 -3.42 -8.56
N LYS A 123 -7.43 -3.31 -8.07
CA LYS A 123 -7.87 -4.07 -6.92
C LYS A 123 -8.35 -5.44 -7.37
N ILE A 124 -7.96 -6.46 -6.65
CA ILE A 124 -8.31 -7.83 -6.98
C ILE A 124 -8.69 -8.58 -5.72
N ASP A 125 -9.40 -9.67 -5.91
CA ASP A 125 -9.74 -10.55 -4.80
C ASP A 125 -8.48 -11.24 -4.33
N GLU A 126 -8.20 -11.15 -3.06
CA GLU A 126 -6.98 -11.73 -2.50
C GLU A 126 -6.86 -13.21 -2.80
N LYS A 127 -7.95 -13.92 -2.83
CA LYS A 127 -7.93 -15.34 -3.07
C LYS A 127 -7.41 -15.74 -4.43
N GLU A 128 -7.46 -14.84 -5.39
CA GLU A 128 -7.06 -15.16 -6.76
C GLU A 128 -5.58 -14.98 -7.01
N LEU A 129 -4.89 -14.39 -6.05
CA LEU A 129 -3.55 -14.01 -6.27
C LEU A 129 -2.54 -15.05 -6.54
N PRO A 130 -2.14 -15.80 -5.62
CA PRO A 130 -0.97 -16.65 -5.79
C PRO A 130 -1.19 -17.92 -6.54
N ILE A 131 -2.40 -18.23 -6.77
CA ILE A 131 -2.71 -19.52 -7.26
C ILE A 131 -2.26 -19.86 -8.64
N TYR A 132 -2.24 -18.89 -9.48
CA TYR A 132 -1.82 -19.11 -10.86
C TYR A 132 -0.38 -19.51 -10.98
N LYS A 133 0.36 -19.31 -9.92
CA LYS A 133 1.78 -19.60 -9.97
C LYS A 133 2.10 -20.98 -9.51
N LEU A 134 1.13 -21.69 -9.02
CA LEU A 134 1.38 -23.02 -8.49
C LEU A 134 1.54 -24.02 -9.60
N GLU A 135 2.52 -24.85 -9.44
CA GLU A 135 2.79 -25.91 -10.39
C GLU A 135 2.13 -27.15 -9.90
N ILE A 136 1.11 -27.59 -10.54
CA ILE A 136 0.41 -28.78 -10.15
C ILE A 136 0.08 -29.52 -11.41
N SER A 137 -0.37 -30.73 -11.28
CA SER A 137 -0.71 -31.51 -12.45
C SER A 137 -1.71 -30.72 -13.29
N ASN A 138 -1.69 -30.93 -14.56
CA ASN A 138 -2.61 -30.21 -15.46
C ASN A 138 -4.05 -30.37 -15.03
N LYS A 139 -4.38 -31.56 -14.62
CA LYS A 139 -5.75 -31.81 -14.21
C LYS A 139 -6.11 -31.02 -12.98
N ASP A 140 -5.26 -31.06 -11.98
CA ASP A 140 -5.50 -30.33 -10.75
C ASP A 140 -5.46 -28.84 -10.99
N TYR A 141 -4.57 -28.40 -11.83
CA TYR A 141 -4.44 -26.99 -12.14
C TYR A 141 -5.72 -26.48 -12.81
N SER A 142 -6.23 -27.22 -13.77
CA SER A 142 -7.47 -26.84 -14.45
C SER A 142 -8.62 -26.77 -13.48
N ARG A 143 -8.70 -27.73 -12.60
CA ARG A 143 -9.74 -27.75 -11.60
C ARG A 143 -9.64 -26.54 -10.68
N LEU A 144 -8.41 -26.24 -10.30
CA LEU A 144 -8.14 -25.13 -9.46
C LEU A 144 -8.51 -23.83 -10.12
N LEU A 145 -8.15 -23.68 -11.36
CA LEU A 145 -8.48 -22.46 -12.11
C LEU A 145 -9.98 -22.29 -12.24
N LYS A 146 -10.69 -23.38 -12.41
CA LYS A 146 -12.14 -23.31 -12.43
C LYS A 146 -12.69 -22.82 -11.12
N ALA A 147 -12.19 -23.39 -10.05
CA ALA A 147 -12.63 -22.98 -8.73
C ALA A 147 -12.31 -21.53 -8.49
N LEU A 148 -11.15 -21.10 -8.95
CA LEU A 148 -10.75 -19.72 -8.80
C LEU A 148 -11.60 -18.80 -9.62
N SER A 149 -11.88 -19.20 -10.82
CA SER A 149 -12.72 -18.37 -11.64
C SER A 149 -14.11 -18.30 -11.09
N SER A 150 -14.55 -19.36 -10.53
CA SER A 150 -15.81 -19.34 -9.92
C SER A 150 -15.72 -18.74 -8.60
N ASP A 151 -14.61 -18.87 -8.07
CA ASP A 151 -14.32 -18.41 -7.04
C ASP A 151 -13.49 -18.85 -6.25
N ASP A 152 -12.70 -19.31 -6.21
CA ASP A 152 -11.88 -19.61 -5.52
C ASP A 152 -11.05 -20.42 -5.24
N ILE A 153 -10.23 -20.68 -5.31
CA ILE A 153 -9.41 -21.51 -5.08
C ILE A 153 -8.34 -21.39 -4.86
N VAL A 154 -7.69 -21.66 -4.57
CA VAL A 154 -6.64 -21.47 -4.33
C VAL A 154 -5.93 -22.46 -4.25
N VAL A 155 -5.32 -22.83 -4.50
CA VAL A 155 -4.71 -23.70 -4.49
C VAL A 155 -3.70 -23.62 -4.27
N SER A 156 -3.34 -23.64 -4.00
CA SER A 156 -2.42 -23.65 -3.90
C SER A 156 -2.10 -24.03 -3.64
#